data_7331fc96c5e2957330a30f8aec054a79
#
_entry.id   7331fc96c5e2957330a30f8aec054a79
#
_cell.length_a   1.000
_cell.length_b   1.000
_cell.length_c   1.000
_cell.angle_alpha   90.00
_cell.angle_beta   90.00
_cell.angle_gamma   90.00
#
_symmetry.space_group_name_H-M   'P 1'
#
loop_
_entity.id
_entity.type
_entity.pdbx_description
1 polymer ?
#
loop_
_entity_poly.entity_id
_entity_poly.type
_entity_poly.pdbx_seq_one_letter_code
_entity_poly.pdbx_strand_id
1 'polypeptide(L)'
;QNCNSYEQYIDSIYKKMRKDLIDYFHIEVHETDDSLSDFFLASQEKFIFIIDEWDSIFYEDFMQEKDKFEYLKFLKRLLKSKTYVELVYMTGVLPIAKYSTGSELNMFKEYNFMNDRTYEDYFGFNEEEIIELTKKYTKPSFETLKKWYDGYYKSDGTSLFNPRSVSLALQKGKCKNYWTETGPMNEIAEYIEHNVDAVREDIVKMVAGIPIRVKLKGYSASDLRLNSRDEILSAMVVFGFLSYHDGFLRIPNHELMEKFQRVLNRKSMGGIADIVNNSKNVLDATIALDEQKVAQYIEEAHDREIPFLQYNNENSLSCVITLCYLYARNYYEVTREDKSGKGFVDYLFTPKKKGYPAIILELKYNKSVEEAIDQIKKKNYVERVKDFDEILFVGINYSTDADEHKHHDCIIEKYK
;
A
#
# COMPACT_ATOMS: atom_id res chain seq x y z
N GLN A 1 -30.18 0.49 7.01
CA GLN A 1 -31.08 -0.40 7.77
C GLN A 1 -30.21 -1.46 8.41
N ASN A 2 -30.39 -1.71 9.73
CA ASN A 2 -29.68 -2.77 10.43
C ASN A 2 -30.33 -4.11 10.04
N CYS A 3 -29.77 -4.79 9.05
CA CYS A 3 -30.10 -6.18 8.75
C CYS A 3 -29.21 -7.08 9.62
N ASN A 4 -29.78 -8.16 10.12
CA ASN A 4 -29.09 -9.13 10.98
C ASN A 4 -28.91 -10.49 10.30
N SER A 5 -29.36 -10.62 9.05
CA SER A 5 -29.15 -11.80 8.21
C SER A 5 -29.20 -11.46 6.72
N TYR A 6 -28.64 -12.33 5.90
CA TYR A 6 -28.70 -12.25 4.43
C TYR A 6 -30.14 -12.19 3.92
N GLU A 7 -31.03 -13.01 4.46
CA GLU A 7 -32.43 -13.06 4.04
C GLU A 7 -33.12 -11.72 4.29
N GLN A 8 -32.90 -11.09 5.46
CA GLN A 8 -33.45 -9.76 5.76
C GLN A 8 -32.91 -8.68 4.80
N TYR A 9 -31.64 -8.79 4.41
CA TYR A 9 -31.03 -7.85 3.47
C TYR A 9 -31.70 -7.96 2.09
N ILE A 10 -31.83 -9.17 1.55
CA ILE A 10 -32.48 -9.39 0.24
C ILE A 10 -33.97 -9.00 0.27
N ASP A 11 -34.69 -9.36 1.35
CA ASP A 11 -36.09 -8.99 1.53
C ASP A 11 -36.26 -7.45 1.59
N SER A 12 -35.33 -6.75 2.19
CA SER A 12 -35.32 -5.28 2.24
C SER A 12 -35.14 -4.67 0.83
N ILE A 13 -34.22 -5.21 0.03
CA ILE A 13 -34.02 -4.78 -1.37
C ILE A 13 -35.31 -5.04 -2.16
N TYR A 14 -35.84 -6.26 -2.06
CA TYR A 14 -37.06 -6.67 -2.73
C TYR A 14 -38.23 -5.73 -2.43
N LYS A 15 -38.52 -5.48 -1.14
CA LYS A 15 -39.63 -4.63 -0.72
C LYS A 15 -39.50 -3.20 -1.22
N LYS A 16 -38.30 -2.63 -1.18
CA LYS A 16 -38.07 -1.27 -1.64
C LYS A 16 -38.24 -1.15 -3.15
N MET A 17 -37.53 -1.99 -3.92
CA MET A 17 -37.61 -1.95 -5.37
C MET A 17 -39.01 -2.25 -5.87
N ARG A 18 -39.68 -3.24 -5.28
CA ARG A 18 -41.09 -3.56 -5.60
C ARG A 18 -42.00 -2.36 -5.38
N LYS A 19 -41.88 -1.73 -4.20
CA LYS A 19 -42.67 -0.53 -3.89
C LYS A 19 -42.43 0.58 -4.90
N ASP A 20 -41.17 0.92 -5.17
CA ASP A 20 -40.81 2.01 -6.08
C ASP A 20 -41.33 1.75 -7.51
N LEU A 21 -41.23 0.51 -7.99
CA LEU A 21 -41.73 0.11 -9.31
C LEU A 21 -43.27 0.22 -9.36
N ILE A 22 -43.98 -0.28 -8.37
CA ILE A 22 -45.45 -0.19 -8.31
C ILE A 22 -45.91 1.26 -8.26
N ASP A 23 -45.35 2.05 -7.38
CA ASP A 23 -45.73 3.45 -7.14
C ASP A 23 -45.45 4.32 -8.39
N TYR A 24 -44.32 4.11 -9.05
CA TYR A 24 -43.92 4.94 -10.20
C TYR A 24 -44.60 4.56 -11.52
N PHE A 25 -44.69 3.23 -11.77
CA PHE A 25 -45.26 2.73 -13.04
C PHE A 25 -46.73 2.33 -12.92
N HIS A 26 -47.33 2.46 -11.74
CA HIS A 26 -48.75 2.09 -11.49
C HIS A 26 -49.06 0.64 -11.86
N ILE A 27 -48.14 -0.28 -11.52
CA ILE A 27 -48.24 -1.70 -11.87
C ILE A 27 -49.39 -2.34 -11.06
N GLU A 28 -50.30 -3.02 -11.76
CA GLU A 28 -51.30 -3.89 -11.13
C GLU A 28 -50.58 -5.16 -10.64
N VAL A 29 -50.72 -5.47 -9.36
CA VAL A 29 -50.08 -6.63 -8.72
C VAL A 29 -50.96 -7.85 -8.85
N HIS A 30 -50.44 -8.90 -9.46
CA HIS A 30 -51.11 -10.19 -9.57
C HIS A 30 -50.55 -11.18 -8.51
N GLU A 31 -51.37 -12.18 -8.14
CA GLU A 31 -50.94 -13.23 -7.16
C GLU A 31 -49.74 -14.06 -7.61
N THR A 32 -49.43 -14.03 -8.93
CA THR A 32 -48.29 -14.74 -9.55
C THR A 32 -47.00 -13.92 -9.60
N ASP A 33 -47.00 -12.69 -9.12
CA ASP A 33 -45.85 -11.76 -9.21
C ASP A 33 -44.91 -11.97 -7.99
N ASP A 34 -44.13 -13.04 -8.06
CA ASP A 34 -43.28 -13.49 -6.93
C ASP A 34 -41.83 -12.98 -6.98
N SER A 35 -41.38 -12.43 -8.11
CA SER A 35 -40.01 -12.01 -8.29
C SER A 35 -39.86 -10.54 -8.68
N LEU A 36 -38.74 -9.90 -8.37
CA LEU A 36 -38.42 -8.55 -8.85
C LEU A 36 -38.44 -8.48 -10.37
N SER A 37 -38.07 -9.57 -11.05
CA SER A 37 -38.09 -9.62 -12.51
C SER A 37 -39.50 -9.41 -13.08
N ASP A 38 -40.55 -9.90 -12.40
CA ASP A 38 -41.93 -9.75 -12.85
C ASP A 38 -42.37 -8.27 -12.83
N PHE A 39 -42.00 -7.55 -11.78
CA PHE A 39 -42.27 -6.11 -11.66
C PHE A 39 -41.51 -5.28 -12.71
N PHE A 40 -40.24 -5.62 -12.96
CA PHE A 40 -39.47 -4.97 -14.04
C PHE A 40 -40.07 -5.24 -15.41
N LEU A 41 -40.53 -6.45 -15.67
CA LEU A 41 -41.18 -6.79 -16.94
C LEU A 41 -42.56 -6.10 -17.08
N ALA A 42 -43.33 -6.02 -16.00
CA ALA A 42 -44.63 -5.37 -15.99
C ALA A 42 -44.59 -3.87 -16.28
N SER A 43 -43.45 -3.21 -15.97
CA SER A 43 -43.24 -1.80 -16.32
C SER A 43 -43.11 -1.54 -17.80
N GLN A 44 -42.81 -2.55 -18.64
CA GLN A 44 -42.54 -2.47 -20.06
C GLN A 44 -41.37 -1.52 -20.43
N GLU A 45 -40.54 -1.14 -19.46
CA GLU A 45 -39.44 -0.22 -19.65
C GLU A 45 -38.10 -0.94 -19.56
N LYS A 46 -37.03 -0.25 -20.02
CA LYS A 46 -35.66 -0.70 -19.92
C LYS A 46 -34.90 0.11 -18.86
N PHE A 47 -34.08 -0.56 -18.10
CA PHE A 47 -33.40 0.01 -16.94
C PHE A 47 -31.87 -0.01 -17.10
N ILE A 48 -31.25 1.07 -16.66
CA ILE A 48 -29.82 1.13 -16.39
C ILE A 48 -29.62 0.88 -14.90
N PHE A 49 -28.94 -0.20 -14.56
CA PHE A 49 -28.60 -0.53 -13.17
C PHE A 49 -27.25 0.05 -12.83
N ILE A 50 -27.21 0.90 -11.81
CA ILE A 50 -25.96 1.42 -11.21
C ILE A 50 -25.85 0.83 -9.81
N ILE A 51 -24.87 -0.05 -9.60
CA ILE A 51 -24.64 -0.75 -8.33
C ILE A 51 -23.28 -0.31 -7.82
N ASP A 52 -23.30 0.57 -6.83
CA ASP A 52 -22.09 1.05 -6.19
C ASP A 52 -21.70 0.14 -5.03
N GLU A 53 -20.40 -0.17 -4.91
CA GLU A 53 -19.86 -1.07 -3.89
C GLU A 53 -20.61 -2.41 -3.80
N TRP A 54 -20.73 -3.13 -4.94
CA TRP A 54 -21.49 -4.39 -5.04
C TRP A 54 -21.09 -5.43 -3.98
N ASP A 55 -19.84 -5.37 -3.52
CA ASP A 55 -19.23 -6.28 -2.56
C ASP A 55 -19.32 -5.79 -1.11
N SER A 56 -19.87 -4.60 -0.85
CA SER A 56 -19.96 -4.03 0.50
C SER A 56 -20.67 -4.94 1.50
N ILE A 57 -21.68 -5.70 1.03
CA ILE A 57 -22.40 -6.67 1.85
C ILE A 57 -21.50 -7.79 2.40
N PHE A 58 -20.38 -8.10 1.74
CA PHE A 58 -19.47 -9.18 2.13
C PHE A 58 -18.70 -8.89 3.42
N TYR A 59 -18.67 -7.62 3.84
CA TYR A 59 -18.01 -7.16 5.05
C TYR A 59 -18.96 -7.06 6.25
N GLU A 60 -20.22 -7.42 6.08
CA GLU A 60 -21.19 -7.43 7.18
C GLU A 60 -21.03 -8.69 8.01
N ASP A 61 -21.08 -8.54 9.35
CA ASP A 61 -20.83 -9.61 10.32
C ASP A 61 -21.75 -10.83 10.16
N PHE A 62 -22.95 -10.63 9.61
CA PHE A 62 -23.92 -11.71 9.39
C PHE A 62 -23.65 -12.55 8.14
N MET A 63 -22.75 -12.10 7.22
CA MET A 63 -22.50 -12.80 5.97
C MET A 63 -21.60 -14.02 6.16
N GLN A 64 -22.09 -15.17 5.71
CA GLN A 64 -21.33 -16.42 5.63
C GLN A 64 -20.92 -16.71 4.19
N GLU A 65 -19.98 -17.63 3.98
CA GLU A 65 -19.52 -18.00 2.63
C GLU A 65 -20.65 -18.49 1.71
N LYS A 66 -21.60 -19.24 2.26
CA LYS A 66 -22.80 -19.66 1.52
C LYS A 66 -23.64 -18.47 1.06
N ASP A 67 -23.74 -17.42 1.88
CA ASP A 67 -24.58 -16.26 1.63
C ASP A 67 -23.96 -15.38 0.52
N LYS A 68 -22.64 -15.29 0.46
CA LYS A 68 -21.93 -14.64 -0.65
C LYS A 68 -22.27 -15.29 -1.98
N PHE A 69 -22.29 -16.61 -2.01
CA PHE A 69 -22.67 -17.36 -3.23
C PHE A 69 -24.15 -17.16 -3.61
N GLU A 70 -25.06 -17.16 -2.65
CA GLU A 70 -26.48 -16.87 -2.91
C GLU A 70 -26.70 -15.42 -3.38
N TYR A 71 -25.94 -14.47 -2.87
CA TYR A 71 -25.97 -13.08 -3.36
C TYR A 71 -25.55 -12.97 -4.83
N LEU A 72 -24.50 -13.68 -5.24
CA LEU A 72 -24.10 -13.71 -6.65
C LEU A 72 -25.18 -14.32 -7.54
N LYS A 73 -25.87 -15.38 -7.06
CA LYS A 73 -27.03 -15.95 -7.76
C LYS A 73 -28.20 -14.97 -7.83
N PHE A 74 -28.42 -14.19 -6.78
CA PHE A 74 -29.42 -13.13 -6.78
C PHE A 74 -29.12 -12.10 -7.87
N LEU A 75 -27.89 -11.57 -7.94
CA LEU A 75 -27.46 -10.65 -8.99
C LEU A 75 -27.60 -11.26 -10.39
N LYS A 76 -27.22 -12.53 -10.56
CA LYS A 76 -27.41 -13.26 -11.83
C LYS A 76 -28.87 -13.30 -12.23
N ARG A 77 -29.77 -13.69 -11.33
CA ARG A 77 -31.22 -13.79 -11.58
C ARG A 77 -31.84 -12.44 -11.92
N LEU A 78 -31.34 -11.38 -11.30
CA LEU A 78 -31.84 -10.02 -11.52
C LEU A 78 -31.36 -9.44 -12.86
N LEU A 79 -30.11 -9.70 -13.26
CA LEU A 79 -29.46 -8.92 -14.32
C LEU A 79 -29.17 -9.71 -15.60
N LYS A 80 -28.89 -11.02 -15.51
CA LYS A 80 -28.39 -11.78 -16.65
C LYS A 80 -29.48 -12.16 -17.64
N SER A 81 -29.29 -11.77 -18.91
CA SER A 81 -30.19 -12.11 -20.03
C SER A 81 -31.64 -11.66 -19.80
N LYS A 82 -31.83 -10.52 -19.18
CA LYS A 82 -33.14 -9.92 -18.93
C LYS A 82 -33.45 -8.84 -19.98
N THR A 83 -34.68 -8.85 -20.52
CA THR A 83 -35.11 -7.91 -21.56
C THR A 83 -35.29 -6.48 -21.04
N TYR A 84 -35.52 -6.32 -19.75
CA TYR A 84 -35.60 -5.02 -19.07
C TYR A 84 -34.23 -4.41 -18.72
N VAL A 85 -33.13 -5.14 -18.89
CA VAL A 85 -31.79 -4.62 -18.63
C VAL A 85 -31.19 -4.05 -19.91
N GLU A 86 -30.95 -2.73 -19.92
CA GLU A 86 -30.25 -2.06 -21.02
C GLU A 86 -28.74 -2.00 -20.75
N LEU A 87 -28.34 -1.62 -19.52
CA LEU A 87 -26.95 -1.54 -19.08
C LEU A 87 -26.85 -1.86 -17.59
N VAL A 88 -25.75 -2.49 -17.20
CA VAL A 88 -25.37 -2.60 -15.79
C VAL A 88 -23.98 -2.01 -15.61
N TYR A 89 -23.85 -1.05 -14.71
CA TYR A 89 -22.59 -0.49 -14.25
C TYR A 89 -22.42 -0.82 -12.78
N MET A 90 -21.32 -1.51 -12.44
CA MET A 90 -21.03 -1.90 -11.07
C MET A 90 -19.65 -1.42 -10.67
N THR A 91 -19.55 -0.90 -9.44
CA THR A 91 -18.28 -0.63 -8.77
C THR A 91 -18.09 -1.57 -7.59
N GLY A 92 -16.84 -1.82 -7.19
CA GLY A 92 -16.49 -2.61 -6.02
C GLY A 92 -14.99 -2.65 -5.81
N VAL A 93 -14.59 -3.08 -4.62
CA VAL A 93 -13.18 -3.27 -4.26
C VAL A 93 -12.71 -4.65 -4.70
N LEU A 94 -13.58 -5.66 -4.55
CA LEU A 94 -13.27 -7.04 -4.89
C LEU A 94 -13.48 -7.32 -6.38
N PRO A 95 -12.54 -7.99 -7.05
CA PRO A 95 -12.74 -8.42 -8.43
C PRO A 95 -13.89 -9.44 -8.50
N ILE A 96 -14.82 -9.20 -9.41
CA ILE A 96 -16.00 -10.06 -9.55
C ILE A 96 -15.63 -11.48 -9.98
N ALA A 97 -14.55 -11.64 -10.73
CA ALA A 97 -14.01 -12.93 -11.15
C ALA A 97 -13.60 -13.82 -9.97
N LYS A 98 -13.26 -13.22 -8.83
CA LYS A 98 -12.89 -13.96 -7.59
C LYS A 98 -14.04 -14.80 -7.04
N TYR A 99 -15.25 -14.32 -7.19
CA TYR A 99 -16.44 -14.91 -6.57
C TYR A 99 -17.32 -15.68 -7.54
N SER A 100 -17.06 -15.59 -8.85
CA SER A 100 -17.84 -16.31 -9.88
C SER A 100 -17.09 -17.57 -10.31
N THR A 101 -17.39 -18.70 -9.69
CA THR A 101 -16.79 -20.01 -10.00
C THR A 101 -17.25 -20.60 -11.34
N GLY A 102 -17.64 -19.79 -12.32
CA GLY A 102 -17.87 -20.29 -13.67
C GLY A 102 -18.88 -19.52 -14.50
N SER A 103 -20.09 -19.29 -14.08
CA SER A 103 -21.12 -18.73 -14.97
C SER A 103 -22.02 -17.66 -14.37
N GLU A 104 -21.83 -17.36 -13.08
CA GLU A 104 -22.80 -16.48 -12.37
C GLU A 104 -22.78 -15.07 -12.93
N LEU A 105 -21.63 -14.43 -12.99
CA LEU A 105 -21.48 -13.03 -13.40
C LEU A 105 -20.49 -12.84 -14.56
N ASN A 106 -20.31 -13.84 -15.41
CA ASN A 106 -19.44 -13.77 -16.59
C ASN A 106 -19.92 -12.83 -17.71
N MET A 107 -21.05 -12.15 -17.52
CA MET A 107 -21.54 -11.13 -18.44
C MET A 107 -20.87 -9.77 -18.26
N PHE A 108 -20.12 -9.56 -17.16
CA PHE A 108 -19.44 -8.31 -16.93
C PHE A 108 -18.04 -8.30 -17.55
N LYS A 109 -17.67 -7.17 -18.13
CA LYS A 109 -16.27 -6.84 -18.43
C LYS A 109 -15.73 -6.04 -17.26
N GLU A 110 -14.64 -6.55 -16.67
CA GLU A 110 -13.98 -5.91 -15.52
C GLU A 110 -12.86 -5.00 -16.01
N TYR A 111 -12.80 -3.81 -15.43
CA TYR A 111 -11.75 -2.80 -15.61
C TYR A 111 -11.07 -2.54 -14.29
N ASN A 112 -9.76 -2.65 -14.26
CA ASN A 112 -8.96 -2.38 -13.06
C ASN A 112 -7.53 -1.98 -13.44
N PHE A 113 -6.71 -1.58 -12.46
CA PHE A 113 -5.33 -1.18 -12.68
C PHE A 113 -4.40 -2.31 -13.17
N MET A 114 -4.84 -3.57 -13.10
CA MET A 114 -4.02 -4.74 -13.44
C MET A 114 -4.21 -5.21 -14.88
N ASN A 115 -5.46 -5.31 -15.33
CA ASN A 115 -5.80 -6.06 -16.53
C ASN A 115 -6.25 -5.20 -17.70
N ASP A 116 -7.30 -4.41 -17.53
CA ASP A 116 -7.84 -3.53 -18.57
C ASP A 116 -7.81 -2.09 -18.09
N ARG A 117 -6.87 -1.34 -18.63
CA ARG A 117 -6.60 0.04 -18.26
C ARG A 117 -7.35 1.07 -19.08
N THR A 118 -8.41 0.67 -19.75
CA THR A 118 -9.23 1.57 -20.60
C THR A 118 -9.68 2.82 -19.86
N TYR A 119 -9.96 2.71 -18.56
CA TYR A 119 -10.45 3.80 -17.72
C TYR A 119 -9.44 4.24 -16.66
N GLU A 120 -8.14 4.00 -16.87
CA GLU A 120 -7.11 4.30 -15.86
C GLU A 120 -7.08 5.78 -15.44
N ASP A 121 -7.46 6.70 -16.31
CA ASP A 121 -7.53 8.14 -15.99
C ASP A 121 -8.58 8.51 -14.93
N TYR A 122 -9.55 7.63 -14.68
CA TYR A 122 -10.66 7.88 -13.75
C TYR A 122 -10.48 7.25 -12.36
N PHE A 123 -9.37 6.55 -12.13
CA PHE A 123 -9.11 5.90 -10.83
C PHE A 123 -8.49 6.82 -9.78
N GLY A 124 -8.00 7.99 -10.18
CA GLY A 124 -7.34 8.93 -9.27
C GLY A 124 -7.26 10.33 -9.87
N PHE A 125 -6.76 11.28 -9.08
CA PHE A 125 -6.43 12.60 -9.60
C PHE A 125 -5.09 12.59 -10.31
N ASN A 126 -4.99 13.25 -11.45
CA ASN A 126 -3.73 13.52 -12.12
C ASN A 126 -3.02 14.73 -11.53
N GLU A 127 -1.77 14.98 -11.94
CA GLU A 127 -0.96 16.08 -11.42
C GLU A 127 -1.57 17.47 -11.74
N GLU A 128 -2.15 17.64 -12.92
CA GLU A 128 -2.77 18.91 -13.35
C GLU A 128 -3.99 19.24 -12.48
N GLU A 129 -4.83 18.25 -12.19
CA GLU A 129 -5.99 18.42 -11.30
C GLU A 129 -5.56 18.80 -9.88
N ILE A 130 -4.49 18.20 -9.36
CA ILE A 130 -3.95 18.56 -8.03
C ILE A 130 -3.42 19.99 -8.04
N ILE A 131 -2.69 20.40 -9.09
CA ILE A 131 -2.21 21.78 -9.23
C ILE A 131 -3.40 22.77 -9.22
N GLU A 132 -4.47 22.48 -9.94
CA GLU A 132 -5.67 23.32 -9.95
C GLU A 132 -6.34 23.37 -8.57
N LEU A 133 -6.44 22.24 -7.88
CA LEU A 133 -6.99 22.20 -6.52
C LEU A 133 -6.16 23.00 -5.52
N THR A 134 -4.82 23.00 -5.64
CA THR A 134 -3.93 23.77 -4.76
C THR A 134 -4.00 25.29 -4.99
N LYS A 135 -4.47 25.75 -6.14
CA LYS A 135 -4.78 27.17 -6.35
C LYS A 135 -5.99 27.63 -5.50
N LYS A 136 -6.95 26.72 -5.31
CA LYS A 136 -8.15 26.97 -4.51
C LYS A 136 -7.92 26.76 -3.00
N TYR A 137 -7.10 25.77 -2.65
CA TYR A 137 -6.77 25.41 -1.28
C TYR A 137 -5.28 25.65 -1.02
N THR A 138 -4.94 26.62 -0.19
CA THR A 138 -3.53 27.02 0.04
C THR A 138 -2.72 26.03 0.86
N LYS A 139 -3.36 25.07 1.52
CA LYS A 139 -2.71 24.03 2.34
C LYS A 139 -3.46 22.71 2.21
N PRO A 140 -2.76 21.56 2.16
CA PRO A 140 -1.28 21.40 2.03
C PRO A 140 -0.74 21.89 0.67
N SER A 141 0.60 22.07 0.58
CA SER A 141 1.24 22.39 -0.70
C SER A 141 1.20 21.19 -1.66
N PHE A 142 1.35 21.46 -2.98
CA PHE A 142 1.43 20.44 -4.01
C PHE A 142 2.50 19.37 -3.68
N GLU A 143 3.72 19.77 -3.34
CA GLU A 143 4.80 18.85 -3.01
C GLU A 143 4.48 17.94 -1.80
N THR A 144 3.76 18.51 -0.83
CA THR A 144 3.31 17.71 0.33
C THR A 144 2.25 16.69 -0.08
N LEU A 145 1.29 17.07 -0.92
CA LEU A 145 0.27 16.14 -1.42
C LEU A 145 0.89 15.05 -2.29
N LYS A 146 1.84 15.42 -3.17
CA LYS A 146 2.58 14.48 -4.03
C LYS A 146 3.29 13.42 -3.20
N LYS A 147 4.05 13.83 -2.19
CA LYS A 147 4.73 12.90 -1.28
C LYS A 147 3.78 11.96 -0.56
N TRP A 148 2.62 12.46 -0.12
CA TRP A 148 1.70 11.70 0.73
C TRP A 148 0.78 10.77 -0.03
N TYR A 149 0.34 11.12 -1.26
CA TYR A 149 -0.81 10.47 -1.89
C TYR A 149 -0.62 10.10 -3.37
N ASP A 150 0.50 10.47 -4.00
CA ASP A 150 0.86 10.10 -5.36
C ASP A 150 1.43 8.67 -5.43
N GLY A 151 1.66 8.15 -6.64
CA GLY A 151 2.46 6.95 -6.89
C GLY A 151 1.70 5.73 -7.41
N TYR A 152 0.48 5.91 -7.90
CA TYR A 152 -0.26 4.88 -8.64
C TYR A 152 -0.05 5.10 -10.14
N TYR A 153 0.69 4.22 -10.81
CA TYR A 153 1.13 4.45 -12.18
C TYR A 153 0.13 3.97 -13.22
N LYS A 154 -0.13 4.82 -14.21
CA LYS A 154 -0.81 4.47 -15.46
C LYS A 154 0.13 3.70 -16.40
N SER A 155 -0.45 3.17 -17.50
CA SER A 155 0.30 2.44 -18.53
C SER A 155 1.40 3.27 -19.21
N ASP A 156 1.18 4.58 -19.32
CA ASP A 156 2.13 5.54 -19.90
C ASP A 156 3.24 5.98 -18.94
N GLY A 157 3.22 5.51 -17.69
CA GLY A 157 4.20 5.86 -16.64
C GLY A 157 3.86 7.12 -15.86
N THR A 158 2.79 7.84 -16.19
CA THR A 158 2.32 8.94 -15.35
C THR A 158 1.65 8.41 -14.08
N SER A 159 1.69 9.19 -13.00
CA SER A 159 1.13 8.77 -11.72
C SER A 159 -0.20 9.45 -11.40
N LEU A 160 -0.98 8.79 -10.55
CA LEU A 160 -2.23 9.27 -10.03
C LEU A 160 -2.17 9.35 -8.51
N PHE A 161 -2.90 10.31 -7.96
CA PHE A 161 -3.07 10.53 -6.53
C PHE A 161 -4.33 9.85 -6.01
N ASN A 162 -4.29 9.37 -4.75
CA ASN A 162 -5.47 8.84 -4.08
C ASN A 162 -6.53 9.94 -3.87
N PRO A 163 -7.72 9.86 -4.48
CA PRO A 163 -8.70 10.94 -4.47
C PRO A 163 -9.27 11.20 -3.07
N ARG A 164 -9.55 10.15 -2.30
CA ARG A 164 -10.11 10.27 -0.95
C ARG A 164 -9.15 11.00 -0.03
N SER A 165 -7.89 10.59 -0.02
CA SER A 165 -6.89 11.15 0.87
C SER A 165 -6.54 12.59 0.50
N VAL A 166 -6.45 12.92 -0.79
CA VAL A 166 -6.27 14.29 -1.28
C VAL A 166 -7.44 15.18 -0.85
N SER A 167 -8.68 14.74 -1.11
CA SER A 167 -9.88 15.53 -0.78
C SER A 167 -9.96 15.86 0.71
N LEU A 168 -9.70 14.87 1.58
CA LEU A 168 -9.68 15.07 3.02
C LEU A 168 -8.51 15.93 3.50
N ALA A 169 -7.33 15.80 2.88
CA ALA A 169 -6.18 16.62 3.22
C ALA A 169 -6.40 18.09 2.88
N LEU A 170 -6.96 18.38 1.71
CA LEU A 170 -7.33 19.74 1.30
C LEU A 170 -8.42 20.32 2.20
N GLN A 171 -9.47 19.56 2.50
CA GLN A 171 -10.55 19.99 3.39
C GLN A 171 -10.06 20.33 4.80
N LYS A 172 -9.11 19.52 5.33
CA LYS A 172 -8.59 19.66 6.71
C LYS A 172 -7.31 20.49 6.80
N GLY A 173 -6.75 20.92 5.67
CA GLY A 173 -5.50 21.68 5.60
C GLY A 173 -4.26 20.93 6.08
N LYS A 174 -4.30 19.58 6.15
CA LYS A 174 -3.24 18.75 6.71
C LYS A 174 -3.20 17.37 6.08
N CYS A 175 -2.01 16.89 5.70
CA CYS A 175 -1.79 15.51 5.32
C CYS A 175 -1.67 14.60 6.54
N LYS A 176 -2.28 13.44 6.46
CA LYS A 176 -2.17 12.32 7.39
C LYS A 176 -2.70 11.05 6.72
N ASN A 177 -2.63 9.93 7.41
CA ASN A 177 -3.28 8.72 6.95
C ASN A 177 -4.81 8.86 7.04
N TYR A 178 -5.49 8.83 5.90
CA TYR A 178 -6.94 8.95 5.79
C TYR A 178 -7.62 7.71 5.24
N TRP A 179 -6.89 6.92 4.45
CA TRP A 179 -7.48 5.82 3.71
C TRP A 179 -7.23 4.46 4.37
N THR A 180 -6.03 4.20 4.89
CA THR A 180 -5.65 2.86 5.36
C THR A 180 -6.24 2.48 6.73
N GLU A 181 -7.02 3.35 7.35
CA GLU A 181 -7.74 3.04 8.59
C GLU A 181 -9.09 2.34 8.34
N THR A 182 -9.47 2.16 7.06
CA THR A 182 -10.73 1.55 6.65
C THR A 182 -10.52 0.12 6.11
N GLY A 183 -11.13 -0.89 6.72
CA GLY A 183 -11.46 -2.22 6.22
C GLY A 183 -10.32 -3.18 5.75
N PRO A 184 -10.08 -3.35 4.44
CA PRO A 184 -9.39 -4.53 3.89
C PRO A 184 -7.93 -4.75 4.33
N MET A 185 -7.27 -3.71 4.89
CA MET A 185 -5.87 -3.81 5.30
C MET A 185 -5.64 -4.79 6.47
N ASN A 186 -6.65 -5.08 7.27
CA ASN A 186 -6.48 -6.04 8.35
C ASN A 186 -6.32 -7.46 7.82
N GLU A 187 -7.07 -7.83 6.77
CA GLU A 187 -6.93 -9.12 6.10
C GLU A 187 -5.54 -9.29 5.49
N ILE A 188 -5.04 -8.26 4.79
CA ILE A 188 -3.70 -8.27 4.22
C ILE A 188 -2.63 -8.36 5.30
N ALA A 189 -2.80 -7.69 6.43
CA ALA A 189 -1.86 -7.76 7.55
C ALA A 189 -1.72 -9.20 8.07
N GLU A 190 -2.80 -9.98 8.12
CA GLU A 190 -2.76 -11.39 8.51
C GLU A 190 -1.89 -12.22 7.57
N TYR A 191 -1.99 -12.05 6.25
CA TYR A 191 -1.13 -12.77 5.29
C TYR A 191 0.34 -12.40 5.45
N ILE A 192 0.67 -11.15 5.74
CA ILE A 192 2.04 -10.72 6.04
C ILE A 192 2.52 -11.35 7.36
N GLU A 193 1.66 -11.37 8.38
CA GLU A 193 1.96 -11.94 9.69
C GLU A 193 2.20 -13.46 9.64
N HIS A 194 1.45 -14.18 8.82
CA HIS A 194 1.65 -15.61 8.60
C HIS A 194 2.81 -15.95 7.67
N ASN A 195 3.43 -14.94 7.06
CA ASN A 195 4.58 -15.07 6.16
C ASN A 195 4.39 -16.10 5.04
N VAL A 196 3.23 -16.08 4.43
CA VAL A 196 2.95 -16.95 3.30
C VAL A 196 3.97 -16.69 2.20
N ASP A 197 4.70 -17.74 1.77
CA ASP A 197 5.66 -17.73 0.67
C ASP A 197 6.62 -16.52 0.65
N ALA A 198 7.20 -16.17 1.81
CA ALA A 198 8.17 -15.07 1.96
C ALA A 198 7.65 -13.66 1.62
N VAL A 199 6.35 -13.40 1.69
CA VAL A 199 5.77 -12.06 1.49
C VAL A 199 6.40 -11.01 2.43
N ARG A 200 6.81 -11.40 3.66
CA ARG A 200 7.51 -10.51 4.60
C ARG A 200 8.79 -9.93 4.01
N GLU A 201 9.58 -10.76 3.33
CA GLU A 201 10.83 -10.33 2.69
C GLU A 201 10.57 -9.25 1.65
N ASP A 202 9.56 -9.44 0.80
CA ASP A 202 9.19 -8.47 -0.21
C ASP A 202 8.72 -7.15 0.41
N ILE A 203 7.91 -7.22 1.47
CA ILE A 203 7.45 -6.03 2.18
C ILE A 203 8.63 -5.28 2.82
N VAL A 204 9.57 -5.99 3.46
CA VAL A 204 10.76 -5.37 4.04
C VAL A 204 11.61 -4.70 2.96
N LYS A 205 11.84 -5.36 1.82
CA LYS A 205 12.56 -4.76 0.67
C LYS A 205 11.85 -3.50 0.17
N MET A 206 10.53 -3.53 0.01
CA MET A 206 9.77 -2.36 -0.45
C MET A 206 9.77 -1.23 0.59
N VAL A 207 9.73 -1.53 1.90
CA VAL A 207 9.89 -0.53 2.97
C VAL A 207 11.29 0.08 2.92
N ALA A 208 12.30 -0.71 2.54
CA ALA A 208 13.66 -0.23 2.29
C ALA A 208 13.81 0.56 0.97
N GLY A 209 12.72 0.74 0.19
CA GLY A 209 12.74 1.46 -1.08
C GLY A 209 13.26 0.61 -2.26
N ILE A 210 13.39 -0.71 -2.07
CA ILE A 210 13.81 -1.64 -3.13
C ILE A 210 12.57 -2.16 -3.83
N PRO A 211 12.35 -1.86 -5.12
CA PRO A 211 11.22 -2.38 -5.87
C PRO A 211 11.36 -3.89 -6.09
N ILE A 212 10.24 -4.60 -6.02
CA ILE A 212 10.21 -6.06 -6.20
C ILE A 212 9.79 -6.38 -7.62
N ARG A 213 10.62 -7.15 -8.31
CA ARG A 213 10.26 -7.65 -9.64
C ARG A 213 9.31 -8.82 -9.52
N VAL A 214 8.12 -8.68 -10.11
CA VAL A 214 7.08 -9.71 -10.12
C VAL A 214 6.46 -9.78 -11.50
N LYS A 215 6.19 -10.99 -11.95
CA LYS A 215 5.30 -11.21 -13.09
C LYS A 215 3.90 -11.45 -12.53
N LEU A 216 3.15 -10.39 -12.35
CA LEU A 216 1.75 -10.54 -11.98
C LEU A 216 1.03 -11.21 -13.15
N LYS A 217 0.63 -12.44 -12.94
CA LYS A 217 -0.40 -13.06 -13.79
C LYS A 217 -1.69 -12.39 -13.40
N GLY A 218 -2.51 -12.02 -14.40
CA GLY A 218 -3.78 -11.39 -14.14
C GLY A 218 -4.49 -12.10 -12.99
N TYR A 219 -4.89 -11.34 -11.97
CA TYR A 219 -5.54 -11.86 -10.79
C TYR A 219 -6.90 -12.46 -11.20
N SER A 220 -6.91 -13.73 -11.52
CA SER A 220 -8.12 -14.53 -11.63
C SER A 220 -8.19 -15.37 -10.36
N ALA A 221 -8.82 -14.83 -9.34
CA ALA A 221 -9.00 -15.57 -8.12
C ALA A 221 -10.11 -16.60 -8.31
N SER A 222 -9.74 -17.76 -8.78
CA SER A 222 -10.57 -18.95 -8.66
C SER A 222 -10.66 -19.48 -7.22
N ASP A 223 -9.79 -19.00 -6.32
CA ASP A 223 -9.74 -19.43 -4.93
C ASP A 223 -10.00 -18.26 -3.96
N LEU A 224 -10.91 -18.48 -3.01
CA LEU A 224 -11.24 -17.57 -1.91
C LEU A 224 -10.09 -17.36 -0.91
N ARG A 225 -9.03 -18.16 -1.01
CA ARG A 225 -7.84 -18.09 -0.15
C ARG A 225 -6.64 -17.68 -0.95
N LEU A 226 -5.93 -16.66 -0.48
CA LEU A 226 -4.64 -16.25 -1.01
C LEU A 226 -3.59 -17.23 -0.47
N ASN A 227 -3.14 -18.17 -1.31
CA ASN A 227 -2.25 -19.25 -0.89
C ASN A 227 -0.81 -19.06 -1.38
N SER A 228 -0.58 -18.17 -2.32
CA SER A 228 0.75 -17.93 -2.88
C SER A 228 1.17 -16.48 -2.75
N ARG A 229 2.48 -16.25 -2.76
CA ARG A 229 3.11 -14.93 -2.78
C ARG A 229 2.53 -14.03 -3.88
N ASP A 230 2.44 -14.55 -5.10
CA ASP A 230 1.99 -13.75 -6.24
C ASP A 230 0.51 -13.38 -6.14
N GLU A 231 -0.34 -14.25 -5.57
CA GLU A 231 -1.74 -13.94 -5.30
C GLU A 231 -1.89 -12.85 -4.24
N ILE A 232 -1.13 -12.93 -3.14
CA ILE A 232 -1.15 -11.93 -2.07
C ILE A 232 -0.68 -10.58 -2.60
N LEU A 233 0.45 -10.54 -3.32
CA LEU A 233 0.98 -9.31 -3.91
C LEU A 233 0.04 -8.72 -4.98
N SER A 234 -0.61 -9.57 -5.78
CA SER A 234 -1.63 -9.14 -6.76
C SER A 234 -2.85 -8.54 -6.05
N ALA A 235 -3.33 -9.17 -4.99
CA ALA A 235 -4.42 -8.64 -4.17
C ALA A 235 -4.04 -7.27 -3.57
N MET A 236 -2.81 -7.11 -3.07
CA MET A 236 -2.33 -5.83 -2.56
C MET A 236 -2.34 -4.73 -3.63
N VAL A 237 -2.07 -5.06 -4.89
CA VAL A 237 -2.18 -4.08 -5.99
C VAL A 237 -3.63 -3.73 -6.27
N VAL A 238 -4.51 -4.74 -6.38
CA VAL A 238 -5.95 -4.53 -6.64
C VAL A 238 -6.59 -3.69 -5.54
N PHE A 239 -6.23 -3.94 -4.28
CA PHE A 239 -6.69 -3.14 -3.14
C PHE A 239 -6.00 -1.77 -3.02
N GLY A 240 -5.04 -1.45 -3.90
CA GLY A 240 -4.31 -0.18 -3.89
C GLY A 240 -3.26 -0.05 -2.79
N PHE A 241 -2.86 -1.13 -2.11
CA PHE A 241 -1.79 -1.09 -1.10
C PHE A 241 -0.40 -1.05 -1.72
N LEU A 242 -0.25 -1.59 -2.92
CA LEU A 242 0.97 -1.52 -3.72
C LEU A 242 0.69 -0.91 -5.08
N SER A 243 1.71 -0.32 -5.66
CA SER A 243 1.72 0.15 -7.04
C SER A 243 2.54 -0.79 -7.90
N TYR A 244 2.04 -1.07 -9.11
CA TYR A 244 2.69 -1.93 -10.10
C TYR A 244 2.93 -1.18 -11.40
N HIS A 245 4.19 -1.12 -11.84
CA HIS A 245 4.56 -0.54 -13.12
C HIS A 245 5.82 -1.23 -13.66
N ASP A 246 5.84 -1.53 -14.96
CA ASP A 246 6.97 -2.14 -15.70
C ASP A 246 7.54 -3.42 -15.05
N GLY A 247 6.68 -4.25 -14.48
CA GLY A 247 7.10 -5.48 -13.82
C GLY A 247 7.61 -5.31 -12.40
N PHE A 248 7.51 -4.11 -11.83
CA PHE A 248 7.96 -3.81 -10.47
C PHE A 248 6.82 -3.39 -9.55
N LEU A 249 6.86 -3.91 -8.33
CA LEU A 249 6.02 -3.51 -7.21
C LEU A 249 6.76 -2.51 -6.32
N ARG A 250 6.00 -1.53 -5.80
CA ARG A 250 6.48 -0.52 -4.84
C ARG A 250 5.38 -0.16 -3.87
N ILE A 251 5.77 0.33 -2.70
CA ILE A 251 4.87 1.07 -1.82
C ILE A 251 4.68 2.45 -2.47
N PRO A 252 3.45 2.85 -2.82
CA PRO A 252 3.25 4.01 -3.70
C PRO A 252 3.62 5.34 -3.03
N ASN A 253 3.36 5.52 -1.74
CA ASN A 253 3.43 6.82 -1.11
C ASN A 253 3.65 6.76 0.40
N HIS A 254 3.74 7.95 1.02
CA HIS A 254 4.01 8.08 2.45
C HIS A 254 2.86 7.56 3.33
N GLU A 255 1.62 7.71 2.91
CA GLU A 255 0.45 7.20 3.64
C GLU A 255 0.54 5.69 3.85
N LEU A 256 0.85 4.94 2.79
CA LEU A 256 1.00 3.50 2.86
C LEU A 256 2.31 3.07 3.50
N MET A 257 3.38 3.83 3.29
CA MET A 257 4.65 3.56 3.97
C MET A 257 4.47 3.54 5.49
N GLU A 258 3.75 4.52 6.07
CA GLU A 258 3.45 4.52 7.51
C GLU A 258 2.67 3.27 7.95
N LYS A 259 1.75 2.80 7.11
CA LYS A 259 0.95 1.61 7.44
C LYS A 259 1.80 0.34 7.45
N PHE A 260 2.63 0.13 6.42
CA PHE A 260 3.54 -1.03 6.38
C PHE A 260 4.54 -1.01 7.54
N GLN A 261 5.06 0.14 7.92
CA GLN A 261 5.92 0.27 9.09
C GLN A 261 5.22 -0.16 10.38
N ARG A 262 3.95 0.20 10.57
CA ARG A 262 3.15 -0.26 11.73
C ARG A 262 2.96 -1.77 11.72
N VAL A 263 2.78 -2.40 10.54
CA VAL A 263 2.67 -3.86 10.43
C VAL A 263 3.98 -4.52 10.83
N LEU A 264 5.13 -4.04 10.33
CA LEU A 264 6.45 -4.57 10.67
C LEU A 264 6.78 -4.48 12.17
N ASN A 265 6.19 -3.50 12.88
CA ASN A 265 6.39 -3.31 14.31
C ASN A 265 5.51 -4.20 15.20
N ARG A 266 4.63 -5.04 14.63
CA ARG A 266 3.79 -5.95 15.41
C ARG A 266 4.59 -7.13 15.96
N LYS A 267 4.29 -7.58 17.17
CA LYS A 267 4.94 -8.74 17.81
C LYS A 267 4.92 -10.01 16.96
N SER A 268 3.87 -10.19 16.16
CA SER A 268 3.73 -11.30 15.22
C SER A 268 4.82 -11.36 14.14
N MET A 269 5.54 -10.25 13.92
CA MET A 269 6.67 -10.18 12.99
C MET A 269 7.98 -10.77 13.55
N GLY A 270 8.00 -11.23 14.81
CA GLY A 270 9.15 -11.90 15.40
C GLY A 270 10.43 -11.05 15.38
N GLY A 271 11.55 -11.62 14.93
CA GLY A 271 12.85 -10.93 14.89
C GLY A 271 12.84 -9.59 14.13
N ILE A 272 11.98 -9.41 13.12
CA ILE A 272 11.82 -8.12 12.43
C ILE A 272 11.28 -7.05 13.39
N ALA A 273 10.26 -7.41 14.17
CA ALA A 273 9.70 -6.47 15.16
C ALA A 273 10.72 -6.08 16.22
N ASP A 274 11.59 -7.00 16.63
CA ASP A 274 12.65 -6.70 17.59
C ASP A 274 13.68 -5.72 17.04
N ILE A 275 14.10 -5.89 15.76
CA ILE A 275 14.98 -4.92 15.08
C ILE A 275 14.32 -3.55 15.03
N VAL A 276 13.05 -3.50 14.63
CA VAL A 276 12.29 -2.24 14.55
C VAL A 276 12.12 -1.59 15.92
N ASN A 277 11.83 -2.36 16.96
CA ASN A 277 11.73 -1.85 18.33
C ASN A 277 13.06 -1.30 18.85
N ASN A 278 14.19 -1.91 18.47
CA ASN A 278 15.51 -1.45 18.84
C ASN A 278 16.00 -0.23 18.02
N SER A 279 15.29 0.11 16.95
CA SER A 279 15.71 1.19 16.03
C SER A 279 15.76 2.58 16.68
N LYS A 280 15.05 2.79 17.78
CA LYS A 280 15.22 3.99 18.61
C LYS A 280 16.61 4.08 19.20
N ASN A 281 17.13 2.98 19.76
CA ASN A 281 18.45 2.96 20.40
C ASN A 281 19.56 3.22 19.38
N VAL A 282 19.41 2.71 18.14
CA VAL A 282 20.34 3.00 17.04
C VAL A 282 20.37 4.49 16.72
N LEU A 283 19.22 5.13 16.59
CA LEU A 283 19.13 6.58 16.33
C LEU A 283 19.73 7.38 17.49
N ASP A 284 19.39 7.05 18.74
CA ASP A 284 19.88 7.74 19.92
C ASP A 284 21.41 7.63 20.02
N ALA A 285 21.99 6.45 19.76
CA ALA A 285 23.43 6.23 19.72
C ALA A 285 24.09 7.04 18.58
N THR A 286 23.48 7.10 17.41
CA THR A 286 23.98 7.91 16.28
C THR A 286 24.05 9.39 16.63
N ILE A 287 23.00 9.94 17.25
CA ILE A 287 22.97 11.35 17.67
C ILE A 287 23.98 11.61 18.78
N ALA A 288 24.22 10.63 19.64
CA ALA A 288 25.22 10.70 20.72
C ALA A 288 26.67 10.48 20.23
N LEU A 289 26.91 10.23 18.95
CA LEU A 289 28.22 9.93 18.36
C LEU A 289 28.86 8.64 18.93
N ASP A 290 28.03 7.69 19.37
CA ASP A 290 28.47 6.41 19.95
C ASP A 290 28.61 5.34 18.85
N GLU A 291 29.72 5.40 18.12
CA GLU A 291 30.04 4.52 16.99
C GLU A 291 29.96 3.04 17.35
N GLN A 292 30.50 2.71 18.54
CA GLN A 292 30.55 1.32 19.02
C GLN A 292 29.15 0.75 19.25
N LYS A 293 28.25 1.52 19.86
CA LYS A 293 26.86 1.07 20.06
C LYS A 293 26.09 0.97 18.75
N VAL A 294 26.31 1.88 17.80
CA VAL A 294 25.69 1.78 16.48
C VAL A 294 26.12 0.50 15.79
N ALA A 295 27.43 0.22 15.73
CA ALA A 295 27.95 -1.03 15.16
C ALA A 295 27.40 -2.27 15.87
N GLN A 296 27.39 -2.26 17.22
CA GLN A 296 26.86 -3.37 18.03
C GLN A 296 25.36 -3.63 17.74
N TYR A 297 24.51 -2.61 17.72
CA TYR A 297 23.08 -2.79 17.47
C TYR A 297 22.79 -3.30 16.06
N ILE A 298 23.61 -2.92 15.07
CA ILE A 298 23.50 -3.43 13.70
C ILE A 298 23.97 -4.89 13.65
N GLU A 299 25.05 -5.24 14.36
CA GLU A 299 25.51 -6.62 14.49
C GLU A 299 24.44 -7.52 15.13
N GLU A 300 23.85 -7.10 16.23
CA GLU A 300 22.75 -7.81 16.90
C GLU A 300 21.53 -7.99 15.98
N ALA A 301 21.29 -7.05 15.07
CA ALA A 301 20.23 -7.17 14.06
C ALA A 301 20.59 -8.17 12.96
N HIS A 302 21.86 -8.25 12.59
CA HIS A 302 22.38 -9.21 11.61
C HIS A 302 22.42 -10.63 12.16
N ASP A 303 22.87 -10.83 13.39
CA ASP A 303 22.99 -12.12 14.05
C ASP A 303 21.65 -12.82 14.29
N ARG A 304 20.53 -12.10 14.14
CA ARG A 304 19.23 -12.72 14.19
C ARG A 304 19.06 -13.64 12.97
N GLU A 305 18.66 -14.87 13.22
CA GLU A 305 18.40 -15.89 12.18
C GLU A 305 17.19 -15.51 11.31
N ILE A 306 17.31 -14.43 10.54
CA ILE A 306 16.32 -14.02 9.54
C ILE A 306 16.96 -14.28 8.17
N PRO A 307 16.61 -15.38 7.48
CA PRO A 307 17.36 -15.86 6.32
C PRO A 307 17.54 -14.82 5.20
N PHE A 308 16.55 -13.96 4.97
CA PHE A 308 16.63 -12.98 3.91
C PHE A 308 17.38 -11.69 4.30
N LEU A 309 17.70 -11.52 5.58
CA LEU A 309 18.56 -10.46 6.07
C LEU A 309 20.03 -10.89 6.15
N GLN A 310 20.34 -12.16 5.85
CA GLN A 310 21.71 -12.61 5.70
C GLN A 310 22.36 -11.94 4.49
N TYR A 311 23.49 -11.27 4.72
CA TYR A 311 24.12 -10.41 3.75
C TYR A 311 24.83 -11.15 2.64
N ASN A 312 24.17 -11.28 1.50
CA ASN A 312 24.83 -11.75 0.29
C ASN A 312 25.23 -10.61 -0.66
N ASN A 313 24.80 -9.37 -0.34
CA ASN A 313 25.03 -8.19 -1.18
C ASN A 313 24.62 -6.88 -0.47
N GLU A 314 24.96 -5.77 -1.09
CA GLU A 314 24.65 -4.42 -0.62
C GLU A 314 23.14 -4.14 -0.43
N ASN A 315 22.25 -4.82 -1.17
CA ASN A 315 20.80 -4.65 -1.01
C ASN A 315 20.31 -5.25 0.32
N SER A 316 20.84 -6.39 0.72
CA SER A 316 20.50 -7.02 2.00
C SER A 316 20.98 -6.16 3.19
N LEU A 317 22.21 -5.62 3.12
CA LEU A 317 22.71 -4.65 4.09
C LEU A 317 21.79 -3.44 4.19
N SER A 318 21.38 -2.89 3.05
CA SER A 318 20.45 -1.77 2.99
C SER A 318 19.09 -2.07 3.64
N CYS A 319 18.56 -3.29 3.52
CA CYS A 319 17.33 -3.69 4.21
C CYS A 319 17.49 -3.64 5.72
N VAL A 320 18.58 -4.20 6.25
CA VAL A 320 18.86 -4.20 7.70
C VAL A 320 19.02 -2.78 8.22
N ILE A 321 19.82 -1.94 7.55
CA ILE A 321 20.00 -0.54 7.94
C ILE A 321 18.68 0.21 7.94
N THR A 322 17.81 -0.01 6.94
CA THR A 322 16.47 0.59 6.94
C THR A 322 15.65 0.19 8.16
N LEU A 323 15.67 -1.08 8.55
CA LEU A 323 14.97 -1.55 9.76
C LEU A 323 15.60 -0.96 11.03
N CYS A 324 16.93 -0.94 11.11
CA CYS A 324 17.68 -0.36 12.25
C CYS A 324 17.43 1.14 12.44
N TYR A 325 17.08 1.87 11.38
CA TYR A 325 16.74 3.29 11.44
C TYR A 325 15.27 3.60 11.24
N LEU A 326 14.37 2.60 11.33
CA LEU A 326 12.97 2.80 11.03
C LEU A 326 12.31 3.84 11.95
N TYR A 327 12.69 3.87 13.24
CA TYR A 327 12.20 4.85 14.21
C TYR A 327 12.56 6.30 13.85
N ALA A 328 13.68 6.51 13.13
CA ALA A 328 14.09 7.83 12.68
C ALA A 328 13.01 8.54 11.85
N ARG A 329 12.18 7.81 11.13
CA ARG A 329 11.08 8.37 10.32
C ARG A 329 10.05 9.17 11.12
N ASN A 330 9.99 9.00 12.44
CA ASN A 330 9.15 9.82 13.32
C ASN A 330 9.66 11.27 13.44
N TYR A 331 10.97 11.48 13.31
CA TYR A 331 11.65 12.77 13.52
C TYR A 331 12.30 13.32 12.26
N TYR A 332 12.56 12.47 11.30
CA TYR A 332 13.25 12.78 10.05
C TYR A 332 12.41 12.44 8.83
N GLU A 333 12.61 13.20 7.79
CA GLU A 333 12.37 12.75 6.44
C GLU A 333 13.59 11.93 6.00
N VAL A 334 13.40 10.64 5.76
CA VAL A 334 14.46 9.74 5.32
C VAL A 334 14.29 9.49 3.83
N THR A 335 15.22 10.02 3.04
CA THR A 335 15.32 9.77 1.61
C THR A 335 16.43 8.79 1.35
N ARG A 336 16.16 7.80 0.50
CA ARG A 336 17.16 6.93 -0.10
C ARG A 336 17.32 7.34 -1.55
N GLU A 337 18.54 7.54 -2.02
CA GLU A 337 18.80 7.90 -3.39
C GLU A 337 19.20 6.68 -4.22
N ASP A 338 18.54 6.53 -5.38
CA ASP A 338 18.74 5.39 -6.27
C ASP A 338 20.06 5.54 -7.06
N LYS A 339 20.79 4.43 -7.22
CA LYS A 339 22.13 4.37 -7.85
C LYS A 339 22.12 4.55 -9.37
N SER A 340 21.07 5.05 -9.98
CA SER A 340 21.02 5.25 -11.43
C SER A 340 21.88 6.44 -11.91
N GLY A 341 23.19 6.30 -11.79
CA GLY A 341 24.12 6.89 -12.75
C GLY A 341 24.94 8.11 -12.36
N LYS A 342 24.78 8.80 -11.19
CA LYS A 342 25.65 9.94 -10.79
C LYS A 342 25.88 10.08 -9.27
N GLY A 343 26.19 8.98 -8.59
CA GLY A 343 26.82 9.07 -7.27
C GLY A 343 26.00 9.76 -6.20
N PHE A 344 25.03 9.07 -5.65
CA PHE A 344 24.16 9.56 -4.58
C PHE A 344 24.50 8.90 -3.24
N VAL A 345 24.17 9.59 -2.14
CA VAL A 345 24.29 9.07 -0.79
C VAL A 345 23.25 7.97 -0.54
N ASP A 346 23.60 6.94 0.24
CA ASP A 346 22.67 5.84 0.47
C ASP A 346 21.43 6.29 1.27
N TYR A 347 21.63 7.12 2.32
CA TYR A 347 20.53 7.68 3.11
C TYR A 347 20.78 9.13 3.51
N LEU A 348 19.75 9.96 3.38
CA LEU A 348 19.71 11.32 3.87
C LEU A 348 18.56 11.47 4.86
N PHE A 349 18.89 11.86 6.09
CA PHE A 349 17.92 12.12 7.16
C PHE A 349 17.79 13.63 7.34
N THR A 350 16.69 14.18 6.89
CA THR A 350 16.39 15.61 7.02
C THR A 350 15.46 15.84 8.22
N PRO A 351 15.86 16.59 9.25
CA PRO A 351 15.04 16.81 10.43
C PRO A 351 13.69 17.46 10.12
N LYS A 352 12.60 16.92 10.68
CA LYS A 352 11.26 17.52 10.62
C LYS A 352 11.06 18.63 11.66
N LYS A 353 11.93 18.70 12.66
CA LYS A 353 11.86 19.66 13.79
C LYS A 353 13.24 20.19 14.09
N LYS A 354 13.32 21.41 14.64
CA LYS A 354 14.56 22.00 15.16
C LYS A 354 15.09 21.18 16.34
N GLY A 355 16.41 21.16 16.53
CA GLY A 355 17.09 20.49 17.63
C GLY A 355 17.52 19.04 17.31
N TYR A 356 17.37 18.60 16.07
CA TYR A 356 17.91 17.33 15.59
C TYR A 356 18.96 17.62 14.51
N PRO A 357 20.12 16.90 14.51
CA PRO A 357 21.13 17.04 13.46
C PRO A 357 20.59 16.47 12.12
N ALA A 358 20.97 17.03 10.99
CA ALA A 358 20.83 16.35 9.71
C ALA A 358 21.87 15.21 9.64
N ILE A 359 21.52 14.04 9.08
CA ILE A 359 22.40 12.89 9.01
C ILE A 359 22.57 12.46 7.55
N ILE A 360 23.82 12.32 7.11
CA ILE A 360 24.20 11.77 5.81
C ILE A 360 24.86 10.41 6.09
N LEU A 361 24.26 9.32 5.64
CA LEU A 361 24.74 7.97 5.89
C LEU A 361 25.13 7.28 4.58
N GLU A 362 26.31 6.72 4.53
CA GLU A 362 26.87 5.96 3.42
C GLU A 362 27.24 4.56 3.85
N LEU A 363 26.91 3.56 3.04
CA LEU A 363 27.18 2.15 3.28
C LEU A 363 28.35 1.66 2.43
N LYS A 364 29.11 0.74 3.01
CA LYS A 364 30.14 -0.01 2.29
C LYS A 364 29.99 -1.50 2.57
N TYR A 365 30.34 -2.29 1.59
CA TYR A 365 30.34 -3.75 1.64
C TYR A 365 31.72 -4.27 1.23
N ASN A 366 32.39 -4.98 2.14
CA ASN A 366 33.79 -5.44 1.95
C ASN A 366 34.76 -4.34 1.53
N LYS A 367 34.65 -3.17 2.18
CA LYS A 367 35.54 -2.03 2.02
C LYS A 367 35.97 -1.49 3.39
N SER A 368 36.44 -0.25 3.45
CA SER A 368 36.68 0.39 4.71
C SER A 368 35.57 1.40 5.06
N VAL A 369 35.37 1.61 6.34
CA VAL A 369 34.38 2.60 6.83
C VAL A 369 34.84 4.02 6.55
N GLU A 370 36.15 4.28 6.48
CA GLU A 370 36.75 5.57 6.08
C GLU A 370 36.41 5.93 4.63
N GLU A 371 36.34 4.93 3.74
CA GLU A 371 35.92 5.14 2.34
C GLU A 371 34.47 5.66 2.25
N ALA A 372 33.60 5.30 3.20
CA ALA A 372 32.24 5.82 3.27
C ALA A 372 32.24 7.33 3.59
N ILE A 373 32.98 7.72 4.63
CA ILE A 373 33.14 9.12 5.04
C ILE A 373 33.79 9.96 3.93
N ASP A 374 34.86 9.44 3.31
CA ASP A 374 35.53 10.08 2.19
C ASP A 374 34.59 10.29 1.01
N GLN A 375 33.71 9.34 0.73
CA GLN A 375 32.72 9.47 -0.32
C GLN A 375 31.73 10.59 -0.02
N ILE A 376 31.22 10.69 1.22
CA ILE A 376 30.32 11.79 1.64
C ILE A 376 31.02 13.14 1.39
N LYS A 377 32.29 13.29 1.80
CA LYS A 377 33.07 14.51 1.67
C LYS A 377 33.32 14.88 0.20
N LYS A 378 33.70 13.92 -0.64
CA LYS A 378 34.04 14.14 -2.06
C LYS A 378 32.84 14.52 -2.92
N LYS A 379 31.65 14.01 -2.62
CA LYS A 379 30.47 14.19 -3.46
C LYS A 379 29.57 15.37 -3.09
N ASN A 380 30.01 16.19 -2.11
CA ASN A 380 29.35 17.44 -1.68
C ASN A 380 27.85 17.31 -1.38
N TYR A 381 27.45 16.22 -0.69
CA TYR A 381 26.07 16.01 -0.29
C TYR A 381 25.55 17.03 0.73
N VAL A 382 26.44 17.76 1.35
CA VAL A 382 26.17 18.79 2.35
C VAL A 382 25.28 19.91 1.81
N GLU A 383 25.33 20.21 0.52
CA GLU A 383 24.53 21.29 -0.09
C GLU A 383 23.03 21.16 0.18
N ARG A 384 22.53 19.94 0.29
CA ARG A 384 21.09 19.67 0.60
C ARG A 384 20.71 19.91 2.05
N VAL A 385 21.65 19.92 2.93
CA VAL A 385 21.44 20.05 4.39
C VAL A 385 22.23 21.20 4.99
N LYS A 386 22.81 22.08 4.18
CA LYS A 386 23.64 23.21 4.61
C LYS A 386 22.95 24.18 5.56
N ASP A 387 21.63 24.28 5.48
CA ASP A 387 20.81 25.19 6.27
C ASP A 387 20.51 24.65 7.69
N PHE A 388 20.93 23.41 8.01
CA PHE A 388 20.80 22.86 9.33
C PHE A 388 22.00 23.26 10.22
N ASP A 389 21.71 23.45 11.51
CA ASP A 389 22.70 23.90 12.50
C ASP A 389 23.74 22.83 12.80
N GLU A 390 23.37 21.56 12.69
CA GLU A 390 24.20 20.41 12.97
C GLU A 390 24.07 19.35 11.86
N ILE A 391 25.19 18.82 11.39
CA ILE A 391 25.25 17.81 10.34
C ILE A 391 26.20 16.70 10.76
N LEU A 392 25.71 15.46 10.74
CA LEU A 392 26.50 14.26 11.02
C LEU A 392 26.75 13.46 9.74
N PHE A 393 27.99 13.02 9.55
CA PHE A 393 28.40 12.05 8.56
C PHE A 393 28.50 10.69 9.24
N VAL A 394 27.81 9.70 8.70
CA VAL A 394 27.79 8.34 9.25
C VAL A 394 28.27 7.38 8.15
N GLY A 395 29.38 6.73 8.37
CA GLY A 395 29.88 5.64 7.55
C GLY A 395 29.62 4.31 8.25
N ILE A 396 29.06 3.34 7.53
CA ILE A 396 28.87 1.97 8.01
C ILE A 396 29.46 1.02 6.98
N ASN A 397 30.31 0.10 7.42
CA ASN A 397 30.84 -0.98 6.57
C ASN A 397 30.45 -2.33 7.14
N TYR A 398 30.17 -3.27 6.25
CA TYR A 398 30.07 -4.69 6.56
C TYR A 398 31.22 -5.44 5.88
N SER A 399 31.94 -6.27 6.64
CA SER A 399 33.03 -7.10 6.16
C SER A 399 32.72 -8.58 6.34
N THR A 400 32.83 -9.37 5.25
CA THR A 400 32.69 -10.83 5.28
C THR A 400 33.90 -11.52 5.90
N ASP A 401 35.06 -10.87 5.92
CA ASP A 401 36.34 -11.43 6.35
C ASP A 401 36.67 -11.14 7.82
N ALA A 402 35.72 -10.52 8.55
CA ALA A 402 35.89 -10.24 9.96
C ALA A 402 35.70 -11.49 10.84
N ASP A 403 36.28 -11.46 12.07
CA ASP A 403 36.05 -12.48 13.08
C ASP A 403 34.55 -12.60 13.41
N GLU A 404 34.09 -13.77 13.83
CA GLU A 404 32.71 -14.02 14.25
C GLU A 404 32.19 -12.90 15.17
N HIS A 405 31.01 -12.35 14.86
CA HIS A 405 30.32 -11.28 15.62
C HIS A 405 31.00 -9.89 15.64
N LYS A 406 31.81 -9.56 14.61
CA LYS A 406 32.40 -8.22 14.44
C LYS A 406 32.44 -7.80 12.98
N HIS A 407 31.35 -8.02 12.27
CA HIS A 407 31.29 -7.71 10.83
C HIS A 407 31.02 -6.24 10.52
N HIS A 408 30.51 -5.48 11.50
CA HIS A 408 30.12 -4.08 11.29
C HIS A 408 31.06 -3.10 11.96
N ASP A 409 31.50 -2.12 11.17
CA ASP A 409 32.21 -0.95 11.63
C ASP A 409 31.38 0.30 11.38
N CYS A 410 31.48 1.27 12.29
CA CYS A 410 30.79 2.57 12.15
C CYS A 410 31.77 3.70 12.50
N ILE A 411 31.74 4.77 11.71
CA ILE A 411 32.37 6.07 12.04
C ILE A 411 31.30 7.15 11.94
N ILE A 412 31.31 8.07 12.91
CA ILE A 412 30.40 9.21 12.96
C ILE A 412 31.21 10.49 13.12
N GLU A 413 31.21 11.33 12.11
CA GLU A 413 31.87 12.62 12.16
C GLU A 413 30.87 13.77 12.24
N LYS A 414 31.10 14.70 13.16
CA LYS A 414 30.37 15.96 13.18
C LYS A 414 30.99 16.91 12.17
N TYR A 415 30.23 17.28 11.13
CA TYR A 415 30.67 18.21 10.10
C TYR A 415 30.43 19.66 10.50
N LYS A 416 29.31 19.96 11.16
CA LYS A 416 28.90 21.30 11.58
C LYS A 416 28.16 21.25 12.91
#